data_f5b8aab85dda3ab84f16b637d2c7c776
#
_entry.id   f5b8aab85dda3ab84f16b637d2c7c776
#
_cell.length_a   1.000
_cell.length_b   1.000
_cell.length_c   1.000
_cell.angle_alpha   90.00
_cell.angle_beta   90.00
_cell.angle_gamma   90.00
#
_symmetry.space_group_name_H-M   'P 1'
#
loop_
_entity.id
_entity.type
_entity.pdbx_description
1 polymer ?
#
loop_
_entity_poly.entity_id
_entity_poly.type
_entity_poly.pdbx_seq_one_letter_code
_entity_poly.pdbx_strand_id
1 'polypeptide(L)'
;MFSFVPGIPGLDDLRSLGRKVDTARHHGVPNGCVLELDLLAAPPETGGFDPLAIIAGGGRPLLLCEAVAAIHRAAEDPRISGLIARVQIPASPAGPVQELRDAISAFSDAKPSLAWAETYPGTLSYYLASAFGEVWMQPSGTVGLVGFAAHALFLRGALDKAGVEAQVIARGEYKSAANRYTQDSYTDAHREADSRVVDSLHSQVWEAIAESRKLDVNEVDALADRAPLLRDDAVSGKLVDRIGFRDEAYARIAELVGADVERTAADSGKWPPRLYLARYARATAHRPGLPTPKVPGRKSKPTIAVVTVAGLIFSGRGGPRALPLVSNSCGGDTIAAGLRDAAADDDVAAVVIRVDSPGGSVIGSETIWREVTRVRGEGKPVVASMGAVAASGGYYASMGADVIVANPGTITGSIGVFAAKLNARGLKDRLGIASDAVRSNANADAWSIDAPFTAEQHAQVEAEADLLYDDFVTRVAEGRNLSVAEVDAVARGRVWTGADALERGLVDELGGLRTAIRRAKILAGLDADEDARIVSYPGSSLIDMLRPRPSSQPAAASLPEAVATLLGRSIAGILDQAEQSFRGANMLLLGDYRF
;
A
#
# COMPACT_ATOMS: atom_id res chain seq x y z
N MET A 1 51.53 -35.42 -22.78
CA MET A 1 50.32 -36.14 -23.25
C MET A 1 49.62 -36.65 -21.99
N PHE A 2 48.76 -35.83 -21.37
CA PHE A 2 47.96 -36.25 -20.20
C PHE A 2 46.56 -36.58 -20.69
N SER A 3 46.21 -37.88 -20.62
CA SER A 3 44.87 -38.39 -20.95
C SER A 3 43.89 -37.98 -19.87
N PHE A 4 42.93 -37.13 -20.18
CA PHE A 4 41.76 -36.84 -19.39
C PHE A 4 40.83 -38.06 -19.47
N VAL A 5 40.81 -38.89 -18.42
CA VAL A 5 39.75 -39.89 -18.24
C VAL A 5 38.58 -39.19 -17.53
N PRO A 6 37.38 -39.08 -18.12
CA PRO A 6 36.24 -38.55 -17.40
C PRO A 6 35.96 -39.50 -16.22
N GLY A 7 36.06 -38.96 -14.99
CA GLY A 7 35.72 -39.71 -13.79
C GLY A 7 34.24 -40.14 -13.83
N ILE A 8 34.00 -41.37 -13.41
CA ILE A 8 32.63 -41.87 -13.19
C ILE A 8 31.96 -40.94 -12.19
N PRO A 9 30.73 -40.41 -12.47
CA PRO A 9 30.03 -39.56 -11.53
C PRO A 9 29.93 -40.23 -10.15
N GLY A 10 30.42 -39.56 -9.12
CA GLY A 10 30.29 -40.06 -7.75
C GLY A 10 28.83 -40.10 -7.32
N LEU A 11 28.53 -40.85 -6.24
CA LEU A 11 27.18 -40.90 -5.67
C LEU A 11 26.59 -39.51 -5.38
N ASP A 12 27.43 -38.53 -5.08
CA ASP A 12 27.02 -37.13 -4.83
C ASP A 12 26.69 -36.35 -6.10
N ASP A 13 27.37 -36.69 -7.23
CA ASP A 13 27.01 -36.13 -8.54
C ASP A 13 25.66 -36.67 -9.02
N LEU A 14 25.39 -37.96 -8.80
CA LEU A 14 24.11 -38.59 -9.11
C LEU A 14 22.98 -38.05 -8.24
N ARG A 15 23.23 -37.78 -6.95
CA ARG A 15 22.27 -37.14 -6.05
C ARG A 15 22.05 -35.68 -6.42
N SER A 16 23.09 -34.96 -6.85
CA SER A 16 22.95 -33.58 -7.34
C SER A 16 22.16 -33.51 -8.64
N LEU A 17 22.36 -34.49 -9.53
CA LEU A 17 21.61 -34.62 -10.77
C LEU A 17 20.15 -34.98 -10.49
N GLY A 18 19.91 -35.92 -9.57
CA GLY A 18 18.57 -36.28 -9.09
C GLY A 18 17.81 -35.08 -8.55
N ARG A 19 18.47 -34.25 -7.72
CA ARG A 19 17.89 -32.99 -7.21
C ARG A 19 17.59 -31.97 -8.32
N LYS A 20 18.48 -31.83 -9.31
CA LYS A 20 18.23 -30.93 -10.47
C LYS A 20 17.07 -31.40 -11.30
N VAL A 21 16.92 -32.71 -11.53
CA VAL A 21 15.81 -33.30 -12.27
C VAL A 21 14.51 -33.15 -11.48
N ASP A 22 14.51 -33.39 -10.17
CA ASP A 22 13.36 -33.22 -9.30
C ASP A 22 12.93 -31.74 -9.27
N THR A 23 13.89 -30.82 -9.09
CA THR A 23 13.64 -29.38 -9.14
C THR A 23 13.06 -28.93 -10.49
N ALA A 24 13.55 -29.50 -11.59
CA ALA A 24 13.02 -29.20 -12.93
C ALA A 24 11.60 -29.75 -13.14
N ARG A 25 11.32 -30.96 -12.63
CA ARG A 25 9.96 -31.55 -12.65
C ARG A 25 8.94 -30.77 -11.83
N HIS A 26 9.38 -30.11 -10.75
CA HIS A 26 8.55 -29.33 -9.84
C HIS A 26 8.65 -27.81 -10.09
N HIS A 27 8.89 -27.40 -11.33
CA HIS A 27 8.93 -26.00 -11.75
C HIS A 27 9.92 -25.11 -10.94
N GLY A 28 11.01 -25.71 -10.48
CA GLY A 28 12.06 -24.99 -9.75
C GLY A 28 11.87 -24.89 -8.23
N VAL A 29 10.90 -25.61 -7.65
CA VAL A 29 10.65 -25.69 -6.20
C VAL A 29 11.07 -27.08 -5.71
N PRO A 30 12.15 -27.20 -4.91
CA PRO A 30 12.58 -28.50 -4.37
C PRO A 30 11.64 -29.00 -3.27
N ASN A 31 11.56 -30.33 -3.10
CA ASN A 31 10.86 -30.93 -1.97
C ASN A 31 11.60 -30.71 -0.65
N GLY A 32 10.86 -30.54 0.45
CA GLY A 32 11.42 -30.27 1.77
C GLY A 32 12.11 -28.90 1.85
N CYS A 33 11.66 -27.93 1.07
CA CYS A 33 12.26 -26.61 0.95
C CYS A 33 11.91 -25.71 2.13
N VAL A 34 12.89 -25.00 2.67
CA VAL A 34 12.67 -23.86 3.58
C VAL A 34 12.66 -22.57 2.76
N LEU A 35 11.61 -21.79 2.93
CA LEU A 35 11.54 -20.46 2.30
C LEU A 35 12.35 -19.44 3.10
N GLU A 36 13.03 -18.56 2.37
CA GLU A 36 13.76 -17.43 2.94
C GLU A 36 13.05 -16.12 2.57
N LEU A 37 12.88 -15.26 3.57
CA LEU A 37 12.29 -13.95 3.40
C LEU A 37 13.20 -12.90 4.05
N ASP A 38 13.62 -11.90 3.29
CA ASP A 38 14.43 -10.78 3.79
C ASP A 38 13.59 -9.51 3.77
N LEU A 39 13.16 -9.06 4.95
CA LEU A 39 12.29 -7.91 5.18
C LEU A 39 13.11 -6.76 5.77
N LEU A 40 13.95 -6.15 4.93
CA LEU A 40 14.60 -4.85 5.21
C LEU A 40 13.71 -3.65 4.84
N ALA A 41 12.59 -3.91 4.18
CA ALA A 41 11.50 -2.97 3.90
C ALA A 41 10.21 -3.77 3.69
N ALA A 42 9.06 -3.17 3.99
CA ALA A 42 7.77 -3.74 3.62
C ALA A 42 7.66 -3.84 2.09
N PRO A 43 7.18 -4.97 1.54
CA PRO A 43 6.96 -5.08 0.10
C PRO A 43 6.05 -3.96 -0.41
N PRO A 44 6.37 -3.33 -1.56
CA PRO A 44 5.57 -2.23 -2.08
C PRO A 44 4.23 -2.72 -2.65
N GLU A 45 3.20 -1.88 -2.58
CA GLU A 45 1.88 -2.14 -3.20
C GLU A 45 1.97 -2.20 -4.73
N THR A 46 2.76 -1.33 -5.33
CA THR A 46 2.90 -1.23 -6.79
C THR A 46 4.34 -1.30 -7.24
N GLY A 47 4.59 -2.00 -8.34
CA GLY A 47 5.90 -2.04 -8.99
C GLY A 47 6.22 -0.72 -9.69
N GLY A 48 7.26 -0.01 -9.26
CA GLY A 48 7.88 1.05 -10.04
C GLY A 48 8.74 0.48 -11.18
N PHE A 49 8.80 1.17 -12.31
CA PHE A 49 9.84 0.92 -13.30
C PHE A 49 11.12 1.58 -12.80
N ASP A 50 12.07 0.80 -12.29
CA ASP A 50 13.40 1.28 -11.91
C ASP A 50 14.43 0.79 -12.93
N PRO A 51 14.82 1.65 -13.89
CA PRO A 51 15.77 1.27 -14.91
C PRO A 51 17.17 0.99 -14.34
N LEU A 52 17.55 1.63 -13.21
CA LEU A 52 18.84 1.41 -12.57
C LEU A 52 18.89 0.03 -11.88
N ALA A 53 17.81 -0.39 -11.24
CA ALA A 53 17.69 -1.73 -10.66
C ALA A 53 17.77 -2.83 -11.74
N ILE A 54 17.19 -2.59 -12.93
CA ILE A 54 17.27 -3.52 -14.06
C ILE A 54 18.71 -3.62 -14.60
N ILE A 55 19.40 -2.48 -14.75
CA ILE A 55 20.79 -2.44 -15.22
C ILE A 55 21.74 -3.09 -14.18
N ALA A 56 21.46 -2.93 -12.88
CA ALA A 56 22.21 -3.55 -11.80
C ALA A 56 21.94 -5.05 -11.63
N GLY A 57 21.15 -5.68 -12.52
CA GLY A 57 20.78 -7.09 -12.43
C GLY A 57 19.77 -7.40 -11.32
N GLY A 58 19.20 -6.38 -10.69
CA GLY A 58 18.10 -6.48 -9.72
C GLY A 58 16.81 -6.88 -10.44
N GLY A 59 16.20 -7.99 -10.05
CA GLY A 59 14.87 -8.37 -10.54
C GLY A 59 13.81 -7.37 -10.06
N ARG A 60 12.64 -7.39 -10.71
CA ARG A 60 11.45 -6.67 -10.22
C ARG A 60 11.23 -6.98 -8.73
N PRO A 61 10.98 -5.97 -7.88
CA PRO A 61 10.67 -6.21 -6.47
C PRO A 61 9.42 -7.08 -6.31
N LEU A 62 9.39 -7.89 -5.26
CA LEU A 62 8.21 -8.66 -4.87
C LEU A 62 7.17 -7.68 -4.34
N LEU A 63 5.96 -7.70 -4.90
CA LEU A 63 4.86 -6.85 -4.42
C LEU A 63 4.22 -7.44 -3.17
N LEU A 64 3.57 -6.61 -2.37
CA LEU A 64 2.87 -7.04 -1.16
C LEU A 64 1.85 -8.14 -1.47
N CYS A 65 1.00 -7.94 -2.44
CA CYS A 65 0.01 -8.93 -2.87
C CYS A 65 0.65 -10.26 -3.35
N GLU A 66 1.81 -10.19 -4.01
CA GLU A 66 2.55 -11.38 -4.44
C GLU A 66 3.17 -12.13 -3.25
N ALA A 67 3.73 -11.37 -2.27
CA ALA A 67 4.30 -11.93 -1.04
C ALA A 67 3.23 -12.63 -0.20
N VAL A 68 2.14 -11.94 0.10
CA VAL A 68 0.99 -12.47 0.86
C VAL A 68 0.43 -13.73 0.19
N ALA A 69 0.15 -13.68 -1.12
CA ALA A 69 -0.36 -14.82 -1.85
C ALA A 69 0.65 -16.00 -1.90
N ALA A 70 1.95 -15.72 -1.97
CA ALA A 70 2.98 -16.76 -1.95
C ALA A 70 3.09 -17.42 -0.57
N ILE A 71 3.02 -16.67 0.53
CA ILE A 71 3.07 -17.21 1.89
C ILE A 71 1.86 -18.11 2.15
N HIS A 72 0.65 -17.69 1.79
CA HIS A 72 -0.54 -18.55 1.92
C HIS A 72 -0.44 -19.83 1.09
N ARG A 73 0.01 -19.74 -0.18
CA ARG A 73 0.24 -20.95 -0.99
C ARG A 73 1.30 -21.86 -0.38
N ALA A 74 2.35 -21.29 0.20
CA ALA A 74 3.41 -22.04 0.84
C ALA A 74 2.94 -22.79 2.10
N ALA A 75 1.98 -22.24 2.84
CA ALA A 75 1.37 -22.91 3.97
C ALA A 75 0.72 -24.24 3.56
N GLU A 76 0.09 -24.29 2.40
CA GLU A 76 -0.60 -25.47 1.85
C GLU A 76 0.30 -26.36 0.99
N ASP A 77 1.43 -25.86 0.45
CA ASP A 77 2.30 -26.58 -0.47
C ASP A 77 3.13 -27.66 0.26
N PRO A 78 2.92 -28.97 -0.02
CA PRO A 78 3.64 -30.05 0.68
C PRO A 78 5.17 -30.05 0.41
N ARG A 79 5.64 -29.33 -0.60
CA ARG A 79 7.07 -29.20 -0.90
C ARG A 79 7.77 -28.24 0.04
N ILE A 80 7.02 -27.36 0.71
CA ILE A 80 7.57 -26.38 1.64
C ILE A 80 7.47 -26.94 3.05
N SER A 81 8.61 -26.97 3.75
CA SER A 81 8.73 -27.52 5.10
C SER A 81 8.79 -26.44 6.19
N GLY A 82 9.21 -25.23 5.88
CA GLY A 82 9.32 -24.14 6.86
C GLY A 82 9.60 -22.78 6.21
N LEU A 83 9.59 -21.75 7.05
CA LEU A 83 9.87 -20.35 6.68
C LEU A 83 10.88 -19.75 7.66
N ILE A 84 11.93 -19.13 7.15
CA ILE A 84 12.82 -18.27 7.94
C ILE A 84 12.82 -16.86 7.37
N ALA A 85 12.73 -15.86 8.24
CA ALA A 85 12.75 -14.47 7.82
C ALA A 85 13.76 -13.65 8.63
N ARG A 86 14.47 -12.76 7.93
CA ARG A 86 15.14 -11.62 8.54
C ARG A 86 14.15 -10.46 8.59
N VAL A 87 13.84 -9.95 9.79
CA VAL A 87 12.79 -8.94 9.99
C VAL A 87 13.39 -7.67 10.58
N GLN A 88 13.59 -6.66 9.73
CA GLN A 88 14.12 -5.34 10.12
C GLN A 88 13.41 -4.23 9.33
N ILE A 89 12.07 -4.18 9.42
CA ILE A 89 11.29 -3.18 8.69
C ILE A 89 11.52 -1.81 9.34
N PRO A 90 11.88 -0.76 8.57
CA PRO A 90 11.89 0.61 9.06
C PRO A 90 10.45 1.09 9.30
N ALA A 91 10.29 2.34 9.72
CA ALA A 91 8.99 2.97 9.84
C ALA A 91 8.13 2.74 8.58
N SER A 92 6.96 2.15 8.74
CA SER A 92 6.09 1.69 7.66
C SER A 92 4.62 1.96 8.02
N PRO A 93 3.71 2.05 7.04
CA PRO A 93 2.28 2.07 7.32
C PRO A 93 1.80 0.76 7.96
N ALA A 94 0.88 0.84 8.92
CA ALA A 94 0.43 -0.33 9.67
C ALA A 94 -0.35 -1.35 8.81
N GLY A 95 -1.27 -0.91 7.96
CA GLY A 95 -2.13 -1.79 7.17
C GLY A 95 -1.37 -2.85 6.34
N PRO A 96 -0.38 -2.49 5.50
CA PRO A 96 0.44 -3.46 4.76
C PRO A 96 1.22 -4.42 5.66
N VAL A 97 1.69 -3.96 6.82
CA VAL A 97 2.40 -4.82 7.78
C VAL A 97 1.43 -5.82 8.42
N GLN A 98 0.20 -5.39 8.73
CA GLN A 98 -0.86 -6.28 9.21
C GLN A 98 -1.22 -7.35 8.17
N GLU A 99 -1.40 -6.96 6.91
CA GLU A 99 -1.72 -7.90 5.82
C GLU A 99 -0.61 -8.97 5.65
N LEU A 100 0.65 -8.56 5.79
CA LEU A 100 1.79 -9.48 5.74
C LEU A 100 1.86 -10.36 6.99
N ARG A 101 1.59 -9.79 8.19
CA ARG A 101 1.53 -10.51 9.46
C ARG A 101 0.50 -11.61 9.44
N ASP A 102 -0.71 -11.32 8.95
CA ASP A 102 -1.80 -12.30 8.88
C ASP A 102 -1.40 -13.50 8.02
N ALA A 103 -0.73 -13.26 6.90
CA ALA A 103 -0.21 -14.34 6.06
C ALA A 103 0.88 -15.17 6.75
N ILE A 104 1.78 -14.52 7.51
CA ILE A 104 2.83 -15.19 8.27
C ILE A 104 2.24 -15.98 9.43
N SER A 105 1.27 -15.43 10.15
CA SER A 105 0.57 -16.13 11.23
C SER A 105 -0.10 -17.41 10.72
N ALA A 106 -0.86 -17.31 9.63
CA ALA A 106 -1.48 -18.48 8.99
C ALA A 106 -0.44 -19.53 8.53
N PHE A 107 0.74 -19.10 8.09
CA PHE A 107 1.83 -20.03 7.78
C PHE A 107 2.39 -20.69 9.05
N SER A 108 2.60 -19.90 10.13
CA SER A 108 3.17 -20.35 11.40
C SER A 108 2.25 -21.35 12.11
N ASP A 109 0.94 -21.25 11.94
CA ASP A 109 -0.05 -22.22 12.44
C ASP A 109 0.06 -23.57 11.71
N ALA A 110 0.48 -23.56 10.44
CA ALA A 110 0.56 -24.75 9.62
C ALA A 110 1.94 -25.42 9.62
N LYS A 111 3.03 -24.63 9.73
CA LYS A 111 4.40 -25.09 9.51
C LYS A 111 5.41 -24.31 10.39
N PRO A 112 6.57 -24.93 10.70
CA PRO A 112 7.64 -24.25 11.42
C PRO A 112 8.04 -22.93 10.76
N SER A 113 8.18 -21.88 11.58
CA SER A 113 8.63 -20.57 11.14
C SER A 113 9.54 -19.92 12.18
N LEU A 114 10.52 -19.13 11.72
CA LEU A 114 11.49 -18.47 12.58
C LEU A 114 11.78 -17.07 12.04
N ALA A 115 11.61 -16.05 12.89
CA ALA A 115 12.09 -14.69 12.65
C ALA A 115 13.47 -14.51 13.30
N TRP A 116 14.40 -13.96 12.55
CA TRP A 116 15.72 -13.55 13.06
C TRP A 116 16.01 -12.12 12.64
N ALA A 117 16.66 -11.36 13.51
CA ALA A 117 17.16 -10.04 13.18
C ALA A 117 18.43 -9.71 13.97
N GLU A 118 19.23 -8.81 13.43
CA GLU A 118 20.31 -8.16 14.17
C GLU A 118 19.74 -7.30 15.30
N THR A 119 18.62 -6.62 15.04
CA THR A 119 17.84 -5.81 15.97
C THR A 119 16.43 -5.65 15.40
N TYR A 120 15.45 -5.40 16.25
CA TYR A 120 14.09 -5.01 15.85
C TYR A 120 13.96 -3.49 16.04
N PRO A 121 14.12 -2.68 14.98
CA PRO A 121 14.34 -1.23 15.11
C PRO A 121 13.11 -0.42 15.54
N GLY A 122 11.91 -0.99 15.47
CA GLY A 122 10.67 -0.29 15.80
C GLY A 122 9.51 -1.23 16.08
N THR A 123 8.42 -0.66 16.55
CA THR A 123 7.20 -1.37 16.98
C THR A 123 6.67 -2.31 15.92
N LEU A 124 6.48 -1.85 14.68
CA LEU A 124 5.94 -2.69 13.60
C LEU A 124 6.92 -3.77 13.12
N SER A 125 8.23 -3.55 13.28
CA SER A 125 9.22 -4.60 13.01
C SER A 125 9.08 -5.76 13.99
N TYR A 126 8.97 -5.46 15.29
CA TYR A 126 8.75 -6.49 16.30
C TYR A 126 7.35 -7.11 16.18
N TYR A 127 6.32 -6.32 15.96
CA TYR A 127 4.96 -6.78 15.70
C TYR A 127 4.90 -7.84 14.60
N LEU A 128 5.60 -7.61 13.49
CA LEU A 128 5.67 -8.60 12.42
C LEU A 128 6.45 -9.85 12.83
N ALA A 129 7.58 -9.67 13.53
CA ALA A 129 8.40 -10.79 14.00
C ALA A 129 7.64 -11.69 14.99
N SER A 130 6.78 -11.12 15.84
CA SER A 130 5.97 -11.86 16.81
C SER A 130 4.95 -12.82 16.19
N ALA A 131 4.69 -12.75 14.88
CA ALA A 131 3.83 -13.70 14.16
C ALA A 131 4.51 -15.03 13.82
N PHE A 132 5.83 -15.12 13.98
CA PHE A 132 6.57 -16.35 13.74
C PHE A 132 6.53 -17.29 14.95
N GLY A 133 6.72 -18.57 14.72
CA GLY A 133 6.74 -19.59 15.78
C GLY A 133 7.91 -19.41 16.76
N GLU A 134 9.07 -18.93 16.29
CA GLU A 134 10.21 -18.54 17.13
C GLU A 134 10.75 -17.17 16.71
N VAL A 135 11.13 -16.35 17.70
CA VAL A 135 11.72 -15.01 17.50
C VAL A 135 13.13 -15.00 18.08
N TRP A 136 14.12 -14.77 17.23
CA TRP A 136 15.52 -14.76 17.60
C TRP A 136 16.18 -13.40 17.34
N MET A 137 17.16 -13.03 18.14
CA MET A 137 17.88 -11.78 18.00
C MET A 137 19.37 -11.97 18.21
N GLN A 138 20.18 -11.20 17.48
CA GLN A 138 21.64 -11.19 17.65
C GLN A 138 22.01 -10.61 19.02
N PRO A 139 23.16 -11.04 19.63
CA PRO A 139 23.58 -10.59 20.97
C PRO A 139 23.70 -9.08 21.17
N SER A 140 24.01 -8.33 20.10
CA SER A 140 24.12 -6.86 20.12
C SER A 140 22.81 -6.14 19.83
N GLY A 141 21.72 -6.87 19.59
CA GLY A 141 20.43 -6.32 19.20
C GLY A 141 19.62 -5.76 20.37
N THR A 142 18.58 -5.04 20.00
CA THR A 142 17.55 -4.50 20.91
C THR A 142 16.17 -4.72 20.32
N VAL A 143 15.14 -4.73 21.16
CA VAL A 143 13.73 -4.72 20.72
C VAL A 143 13.17 -3.32 20.88
N GLY A 144 12.92 -2.67 19.76
CA GLY A 144 12.40 -1.31 19.65
C GLY A 144 10.86 -1.27 19.72
N LEU A 145 10.26 -1.89 20.74
CA LEU A 145 8.82 -1.80 20.98
C LEU A 145 8.48 -0.46 21.65
N VAL A 146 8.70 0.66 20.94
CA VAL A 146 8.65 2.01 21.49
C VAL A 146 7.28 2.71 21.40
N GLY A 147 6.27 2.02 20.88
CA GLY A 147 4.93 2.58 20.71
C GLY A 147 4.75 3.36 19.39
N PHE A 148 3.74 4.22 19.39
CA PHE A 148 3.35 5.02 18.24
C PHE A 148 3.35 6.50 18.61
N ALA A 149 3.76 7.37 17.68
CA ALA A 149 3.70 8.80 17.84
C ALA A 149 3.27 9.47 16.53
N ALA A 150 2.27 10.34 16.59
CA ALA A 150 1.88 11.19 15.48
C ALA A 150 2.60 12.53 15.58
N HIS A 151 3.30 12.91 14.51
CA HIS A 151 3.97 14.21 14.41
C HIS A 151 3.35 15.05 13.31
N ALA A 152 2.87 16.23 13.64
CA ALA A 152 2.39 17.22 12.68
C ALA A 152 3.42 18.31 12.45
N LEU A 153 3.68 18.64 11.20
CA LEU A 153 4.55 19.74 10.80
C LEU A 153 3.70 20.96 10.47
N PHE A 154 4.01 22.09 11.10
CA PHE A 154 3.33 23.37 10.88
C PHE A 154 4.28 24.34 10.18
N LEU A 155 3.85 24.90 9.06
CA LEU A 155 4.65 25.72 8.15
C LEU A 155 4.26 27.20 8.17
N ARG A 156 3.19 27.58 8.90
CA ARG A 156 2.70 28.96 8.94
C ARG A 156 3.80 29.96 9.24
N GLY A 157 4.53 29.77 10.34
CA GLY A 157 5.60 30.70 10.72
C GLY A 157 6.75 30.79 9.70
N ALA A 158 7.02 29.72 8.95
CA ALA A 158 8.00 29.74 7.86
C ALA A 158 7.49 30.51 6.65
N LEU A 159 6.22 30.32 6.30
CA LEU A 159 5.54 31.04 5.21
C LEU A 159 5.46 32.53 5.51
N ASP A 160 5.06 32.92 6.73
CA ASP A 160 5.01 34.32 7.18
C ASP A 160 6.39 34.99 7.07
N LYS A 161 7.46 34.30 7.51
CA LYS A 161 8.83 34.78 7.35
C LYS A 161 9.25 34.92 5.89
N ALA A 162 8.74 34.05 5.01
CA ALA A 162 9.00 34.15 3.57
C ALA A 162 8.16 35.26 2.90
N GLY A 163 7.14 35.78 3.55
CA GLY A 163 6.19 36.72 2.96
C GLY A 163 5.17 36.04 2.07
N VAL A 164 4.84 34.79 2.39
CA VAL A 164 3.81 33.98 1.70
C VAL A 164 2.65 33.74 2.67
N GLU A 165 1.44 34.02 2.25
CA GLU A 165 0.21 33.78 2.99
C GLU A 165 -0.52 32.58 2.40
N ALA A 166 -0.91 31.61 3.23
CA ALA A 166 -1.76 30.50 2.81
C ALA A 166 -3.23 30.83 3.12
N GLN A 167 -4.03 30.95 2.07
CA GLN A 167 -5.49 31.11 2.19
C GLN A 167 -6.13 29.75 1.97
N VAL A 168 -6.75 29.20 3.00
CA VAL A 168 -7.33 27.85 2.98
C VAL A 168 -8.79 27.93 3.40
N ILE A 169 -9.65 27.34 2.59
CA ILE A 169 -11.07 27.16 2.85
C ILE A 169 -11.30 25.64 2.98
N ALA A 170 -11.75 25.19 4.13
CA ALA A 170 -11.97 23.77 4.41
C ALA A 170 -13.38 23.55 4.95
N ARG A 171 -13.91 22.35 4.76
CA ARG A 171 -15.15 21.89 5.37
C ARG A 171 -14.89 20.70 6.29
N GLY A 172 -15.38 20.88 7.53
CA GLY A 172 -15.15 19.98 8.65
C GLY A 172 -13.93 20.37 9.52
N GLU A 173 -14.15 20.45 10.82
CA GLU A 173 -13.15 20.86 11.82
C GLU A 173 -11.96 19.89 11.94
N TYR A 174 -12.14 18.65 11.48
CA TYR A 174 -11.10 17.61 11.46
C TYR A 174 -10.31 17.57 10.14
N LYS A 175 -10.60 18.46 9.15
CA LYS A 175 -9.83 18.49 7.89
C LYS A 175 -8.46 19.12 8.12
N SER A 176 -7.61 18.42 8.87
CA SER A 176 -6.31 18.86 9.39
C SER A 176 -5.26 19.13 8.29
N ALA A 177 -5.50 18.71 7.05
CA ALA A 177 -4.64 19.05 5.91
C ALA A 177 -4.36 20.57 5.79
N ALA A 178 -5.36 21.40 6.09
CA ALA A 178 -5.26 22.85 6.12
C ALA A 178 -4.35 23.36 7.23
N ASN A 179 -4.35 22.71 8.39
CA ASN A 179 -3.67 23.16 9.61
C ASN A 179 -2.16 23.25 9.42
N ARG A 180 -1.57 22.42 8.56
CA ARG A 180 -0.15 22.46 8.21
C ARG A 180 0.32 23.84 7.75
N TYR A 181 -0.55 24.58 7.09
CA TYR A 181 -0.23 25.88 6.48
C TYR A 181 -0.82 27.07 7.24
N THR A 182 -1.83 26.84 8.09
CA THR A 182 -2.60 27.88 8.76
C THR A 182 -2.42 27.93 10.26
N GLN A 183 -1.82 26.91 10.87
CA GLN A 183 -1.64 26.79 12.30
C GLN A 183 -0.14 26.72 12.66
N ASP A 184 0.18 27.04 13.93
CA ASP A 184 1.52 26.89 14.51
C ASP A 184 1.61 25.69 15.47
N SER A 185 0.47 25.07 15.79
CA SER A 185 0.34 23.90 16.67
C SER A 185 -0.94 23.14 16.37
N TYR A 186 -1.13 22.02 17.03
CA TYR A 186 -2.37 21.25 16.95
C TYR A 186 -3.59 22.09 17.38
N THR A 187 -4.67 22.02 16.59
CA THR A 187 -6.01 22.36 17.08
C THR A 187 -6.57 21.18 17.89
N ASP A 188 -7.58 21.44 18.73
CA ASP A 188 -8.19 20.39 19.57
C ASP A 188 -8.73 19.22 18.72
N ALA A 189 -9.45 19.52 17.64
CA ALA A 189 -9.98 18.52 16.72
C ALA A 189 -8.87 17.71 16.02
N HIS A 190 -7.79 18.35 15.57
CA HIS A 190 -6.66 17.68 14.95
C HIS A 190 -5.95 16.75 15.96
N ARG A 191 -5.70 17.25 17.18
CA ARG A 191 -5.09 16.47 18.27
C ARG A 191 -5.96 15.25 18.64
N GLU A 192 -7.26 15.44 18.77
CA GLU A 192 -8.20 14.36 19.10
C GLU A 192 -8.21 13.27 18.01
N ALA A 193 -8.23 13.65 16.73
CA ALA A 193 -8.21 12.70 15.63
C ALA A 193 -6.91 11.88 15.60
N ASP A 194 -5.75 12.55 15.71
CA ASP A 194 -4.45 11.87 15.71
C ASP A 194 -4.27 11.00 16.95
N SER A 195 -4.71 11.47 18.14
CA SER A 195 -4.70 10.65 19.36
C SER A 195 -5.53 9.38 19.19
N ARG A 196 -6.74 9.47 18.61
CA ARG A 196 -7.57 8.28 18.36
C ARG A 196 -6.90 7.29 17.42
N VAL A 197 -6.22 7.76 16.36
CA VAL A 197 -5.45 6.88 15.45
C VAL A 197 -4.33 6.17 16.21
N VAL A 198 -3.56 6.91 17.01
CA VAL A 198 -2.48 6.35 17.84
C VAL A 198 -3.01 5.31 18.82
N ASP A 199 -4.09 5.62 19.55
CA ASP A 199 -4.71 4.72 20.53
C ASP A 199 -5.24 3.45 19.85
N SER A 200 -5.87 3.59 18.69
CA SER A 200 -6.41 2.45 17.93
C SER A 200 -5.29 1.53 17.44
N LEU A 201 -4.20 2.08 16.89
CA LEU A 201 -3.04 1.30 16.46
C LEU A 201 -2.32 0.63 17.64
N HIS A 202 -2.20 1.34 18.76
CA HIS A 202 -1.64 0.82 20.00
C HIS A 202 -2.42 -0.43 20.44
N SER A 203 -3.73 -0.31 20.61
CA SER A 203 -4.57 -1.43 21.07
C SER A 203 -4.44 -2.65 20.14
N GLN A 204 -4.57 -2.45 18.81
CA GLN A 204 -4.47 -3.54 17.83
C GLN A 204 -3.12 -4.28 17.89
N VAL A 205 -2.03 -3.53 18.00
CA VAL A 205 -0.68 -4.10 17.95
C VAL A 205 -0.32 -4.77 19.27
N TRP A 206 -0.70 -4.17 20.43
CA TRP A 206 -0.45 -4.74 21.75
C TRP A 206 -1.24 -6.03 21.97
N GLU A 207 -2.52 -6.06 21.60
CA GLU A 207 -3.34 -7.26 21.65
C GLU A 207 -2.75 -8.41 20.83
N ALA A 208 -2.33 -8.12 19.59
CA ALA A 208 -1.75 -9.14 18.72
C ALA A 208 -0.37 -9.64 19.20
N ILE A 209 0.47 -8.79 19.80
CA ILE A 209 1.73 -9.19 20.42
C ILE A 209 1.45 -10.04 21.68
N ALA A 210 0.53 -9.61 22.53
CA ALA A 210 0.13 -10.31 23.74
C ALA A 210 -0.36 -11.73 23.42
N GLU A 211 -1.25 -11.86 22.43
CA GLU A 211 -1.74 -13.16 21.95
C GLU A 211 -0.59 -14.05 21.46
N SER A 212 0.25 -13.53 20.54
CA SER A 212 1.35 -14.30 19.94
C SER A 212 2.42 -14.72 20.96
N ARG A 213 2.69 -13.87 21.95
CA ARG A 213 3.72 -14.12 22.97
C ARG A 213 3.17 -14.72 24.26
N LYS A 214 1.84 -14.94 24.35
CA LYS A 214 1.14 -15.47 25.53
C LYS A 214 1.43 -14.61 26.78
N LEU A 215 1.31 -13.30 26.62
CA LEU A 215 1.47 -12.27 27.63
C LEU A 215 0.12 -11.59 27.89
N ASP A 216 -0.01 -10.90 29.02
CA ASP A 216 -1.08 -9.92 29.21
C ASP A 216 -0.75 -8.63 28.47
N VAL A 217 -1.79 -7.91 28.00
CA VAL A 217 -1.60 -6.63 27.28
C VAL A 217 -0.88 -5.60 28.17
N ASN A 218 -1.17 -5.57 29.48
CA ASN A 218 -0.47 -4.67 30.40
C ASN A 218 1.01 -5.07 30.60
N GLU A 219 1.36 -6.36 30.46
CA GLU A 219 2.76 -6.79 30.48
C GLU A 219 3.50 -6.28 29.23
N VAL A 220 2.85 -6.33 28.07
CA VAL A 220 3.41 -5.78 26.82
C VAL A 220 3.61 -4.27 26.94
N ASP A 221 2.64 -3.57 27.51
CA ASP A 221 2.68 -2.11 27.72
C ASP A 221 3.81 -1.71 28.68
N ALA A 222 3.93 -2.40 29.81
CA ALA A 222 5.03 -2.18 30.77
C ALA A 222 6.43 -2.49 30.19
N LEU A 223 6.53 -3.41 29.24
CA LEU A 223 7.76 -3.65 28.48
C LEU A 223 8.05 -2.51 27.51
N ALA A 224 7.03 -2.02 26.81
CA ALA A 224 7.13 -0.92 25.87
C ALA A 224 7.57 0.39 26.54
N ASP A 225 7.08 0.69 27.72
CA ASP A 225 7.50 1.87 28.51
C ASP A 225 9.01 1.90 28.82
N ARG A 226 9.68 0.73 28.78
CA ARG A 226 11.12 0.59 29.00
C ARG A 226 11.93 0.45 27.71
N ALA A 227 11.24 0.41 26.56
CA ALA A 227 11.89 0.22 25.27
C ALA A 227 12.80 1.43 24.87
N PRO A 228 13.87 1.19 24.10
CA PRO A 228 14.26 -0.08 23.49
C PRO A 228 14.82 -1.08 24.51
N LEU A 229 14.31 -2.31 24.50
CA LEU A 229 14.70 -3.35 25.43
C LEU A 229 16.04 -3.99 25.03
N LEU A 230 16.94 -4.13 25.97
CA LEU A 230 18.19 -4.86 25.78
C LEU A 230 17.91 -6.38 25.74
N ARG A 231 18.86 -7.15 25.24
CA ARG A 231 18.71 -8.60 25.01
C ARG A 231 18.17 -9.37 26.23
N ASP A 232 18.71 -9.09 27.42
CA ASP A 232 18.35 -9.84 28.63
C ASP A 232 16.91 -9.50 29.10
N ASP A 233 16.50 -8.22 28.96
CA ASP A 233 15.14 -7.77 29.19
C ASP A 233 14.17 -8.35 28.15
N ALA A 234 14.56 -8.40 26.88
CA ALA A 234 13.75 -8.95 25.81
C ALA A 234 13.51 -10.47 25.99
N VAL A 235 14.49 -11.22 26.46
CA VAL A 235 14.36 -12.65 26.77
C VAL A 235 13.55 -12.86 28.02
N SER A 236 13.84 -12.15 29.12
CA SER A 236 13.08 -12.28 30.39
C SER A 236 11.63 -11.83 30.24
N GLY A 237 11.37 -10.84 29.38
CA GLY A 237 10.03 -10.38 28.98
C GLY A 237 9.36 -11.29 27.95
N LYS A 238 9.95 -12.43 27.58
CA LYS A 238 9.41 -13.39 26.60
C LYS A 238 9.13 -12.81 25.20
N LEU A 239 9.74 -11.67 24.87
CA LEU A 239 9.62 -11.09 23.53
C LEU A 239 10.56 -11.79 22.54
N VAL A 240 11.69 -12.33 23.01
CA VAL A 240 12.67 -13.06 22.22
C VAL A 240 12.86 -14.45 22.83
N ASP A 241 12.78 -15.48 22.00
CA ASP A 241 12.92 -16.88 22.45
C ASP A 241 14.38 -17.26 22.66
N ARG A 242 15.26 -16.73 21.81
CA ARG A 242 16.69 -17.01 21.89
C ARG A 242 17.56 -15.88 21.34
N ILE A 243 18.69 -15.69 22.01
CA ILE A 243 19.79 -14.86 21.49
C ILE A 243 20.73 -15.76 20.71
N GLY A 244 20.99 -15.41 19.45
CA GLY A 244 21.84 -16.19 18.56
C GLY A 244 22.17 -15.49 17.25
N PHE A 245 23.22 -16.01 16.59
CA PHE A 245 23.66 -15.49 15.30
C PHE A 245 22.85 -16.08 14.15
N ARG A 246 23.01 -15.49 12.96
CA ARG A 246 22.27 -15.89 11.77
C ARG A 246 22.44 -17.36 11.41
N ASP A 247 23.67 -17.88 11.48
CA ASP A 247 23.99 -19.27 11.19
C ASP A 247 23.32 -20.25 12.18
N GLU A 248 23.24 -19.88 13.46
CA GLU A 248 22.51 -20.64 14.47
C GLU A 248 21.01 -20.65 14.23
N ALA A 249 20.42 -19.51 13.80
CA ALA A 249 19.01 -19.42 13.41
C ALA A 249 18.71 -20.33 12.20
N TYR A 250 19.63 -20.39 11.22
CA TYR A 250 19.49 -21.30 10.07
C TYR A 250 19.64 -22.77 10.48
N ALA A 251 20.52 -23.09 11.43
CA ALA A 251 20.61 -24.44 12.01
C ALA A 251 19.30 -24.81 12.71
N ARG A 252 18.75 -23.87 13.50
CA ARG A 252 17.50 -24.09 14.22
C ARG A 252 16.31 -24.36 13.31
N ILE A 253 16.11 -23.59 12.24
CA ILE A 253 15.01 -23.88 11.32
C ILE A 253 15.19 -25.23 10.63
N ALA A 254 16.44 -25.66 10.35
CA ALA A 254 16.70 -26.98 9.80
C ALA A 254 16.30 -28.09 10.79
N GLU A 255 16.58 -27.93 12.09
CA GLU A 255 16.13 -28.84 13.15
C GLU A 255 14.58 -28.90 13.22
N LEU A 256 13.93 -27.73 13.22
CA LEU A 256 12.47 -27.62 13.31
C LEU A 256 11.75 -28.33 12.16
N VAL A 257 12.36 -28.39 10.97
CA VAL A 257 11.83 -29.13 9.82
C VAL A 257 12.31 -30.59 9.76
N GLY A 258 12.96 -31.09 10.81
CA GLY A 258 13.38 -32.50 10.94
C GLY A 258 14.67 -32.87 10.20
N ALA A 259 15.52 -31.89 9.86
CA ALA A 259 16.85 -32.19 9.31
C ALA A 259 17.84 -32.61 10.42
N ASP A 260 18.69 -33.60 10.12
CA ASP A 260 19.73 -34.08 11.03
C ASP A 260 20.94 -33.12 10.95
N VAL A 261 20.97 -32.13 11.83
CA VAL A 261 21.96 -31.03 11.83
C VAL A 261 23.36 -31.50 12.24
N GLU A 262 23.48 -32.49 13.15
CA GLU A 262 24.79 -33.04 13.56
C GLU A 262 25.52 -33.72 12.40
N ARG A 263 24.79 -34.37 11.52
CA ARG A 263 25.30 -34.95 10.28
C ARG A 263 25.55 -33.94 9.18
N THR A 264 24.91 -32.78 9.23
CA THR A 264 24.97 -31.75 8.18
C THR A 264 26.18 -30.83 8.29
N ALA A 265 26.75 -30.65 9.48
CA ALA A 265 27.98 -29.85 9.67
C ALA A 265 29.23 -30.44 8.96
N ALA A 266 29.27 -31.78 8.80
CA ALA A 266 30.34 -32.49 8.11
C ALA A 266 30.11 -32.72 6.60
N ASP A 267 28.89 -32.48 6.11
CA ASP A 267 28.46 -32.87 4.75
C ASP A 267 27.51 -31.78 4.17
N SER A 268 28.08 -30.85 3.42
CA SER A 268 27.39 -29.70 2.81
C SER A 268 26.21 -30.06 1.92
N GLY A 269 25.89 -31.35 1.76
CA GLY A 269 24.80 -31.87 0.95
C GLY A 269 23.48 -32.14 1.70
N LYS A 270 23.40 -31.99 3.02
CA LYS A 270 22.24 -32.44 3.83
C LYS A 270 21.36 -31.34 4.41
N TRP A 271 21.74 -30.09 4.28
CA TRP A 271 20.85 -28.97 4.64
C TRP A 271 19.57 -29.00 3.81
N PRO A 272 18.42 -28.66 4.39
CA PRO A 272 17.19 -28.54 3.61
C PRO A 272 17.43 -27.53 2.47
N PRO A 273 16.91 -27.80 1.28
CA PRO A 273 17.01 -26.85 0.18
C PRO A 273 16.32 -25.53 0.59
N ARG A 274 16.92 -24.41 0.21
CA ARG A 274 16.42 -23.07 0.53
C ARG A 274 16.03 -22.35 -0.74
N LEU A 275 14.96 -21.54 -0.67
CA LEU A 275 14.46 -20.77 -1.79
C LEU A 275 13.93 -19.44 -1.30
N TYR A 276 14.40 -18.34 -1.88
CA TYR A 276 13.81 -17.03 -1.58
C TYR A 276 12.34 -16.96 -1.96
N LEU A 277 11.52 -16.35 -1.10
CA LEU A 277 10.07 -16.20 -1.32
C LEU A 277 9.77 -15.58 -2.69
N ALA A 278 10.52 -14.56 -3.13
CA ALA A 278 10.36 -13.95 -4.43
C ALA A 278 10.54 -14.93 -5.60
N ARG A 279 11.42 -15.91 -5.46
CA ARG A 279 11.62 -16.96 -6.47
C ARG A 279 10.49 -17.99 -6.43
N TYR A 280 10.06 -18.39 -5.23
CA TYR A 280 8.91 -19.26 -5.04
C TYR A 280 7.64 -18.62 -5.61
N ALA A 281 7.37 -17.34 -5.30
CA ALA A 281 6.25 -16.58 -5.83
C ALA A 281 6.21 -16.60 -7.37
N ARG A 282 7.36 -16.38 -8.03
CA ARG A 282 7.47 -16.42 -9.49
C ARG A 282 7.31 -17.83 -10.08
N ALA A 283 7.80 -18.85 -9.38
CA ALA A 283 7.72 -20.25 -9.81
C ALA A 283 6.28 -20.80 -9.72
N THR A 284 5.52 -20.32 -8.71
CA THR A 284 4.15 -20.76 -8.42
C THR A 284 3.08 -19.77 -8.87
N ALA A 285 3.47 -18.59 -9.37
CA ALA A 285 2.53 -17.67 -9.98
C ALA A 285 1.85 -18.32 -11.17
N HIS A 286 0.53 -18.21 -11.25
CA HIS A 286 -0.17 -18.51 -12.48
C HIS A 286 0.40 -17.59 -13.58
N ARG A 287 1.27 -18.11 -14.43
CA ARG A 287 1.68 -17.39 -15.63
C ARG A 287 0.41 -17.21 -16.47
N PRO A 288 0.03 -16.00 -16.87
CA PRO A 288 -0.94 -15.87 -17.95
C PRO A 288 -0.37 -16.66 -19.11
N GLY A 289 -1.01 -17.81 -19.42
CA GLY A 289 -0.65 -18.58 -20.61
C GLY A 289 -0.67 -17.64 -21.81
N LEU A 290 0.17 -17.89 -22.81
CA LEU A 290 -0.05 -17.29 -24.13
C LEU A 290 -1.56 -17.34 -24.40
N PRO A 291 -2.17 -16.26 -24.95
CA PRO A 291 -3.60 -16.26 -25.24
C PRO A 291 -3.92 -17.54 -26.02
N THR A 292 -4.43 -18.53 -25.31
CA THR A 292 -4.87 -19.76 -25.95
C THR A 292 -6.09 -19.38 -26.75
N PRO A 293 -6.15 -19.79 -28.05
CA PRO A 293 -7.35 -19.57 -28.84
C PRO A 293 -8.56 -20.09 -28.04
N LYS A 294 -9.60 -19.26 -27.89
CA LYS A 294 -10.85 -19.68 -27.23
C LYS A 294 -11.34 -20.92 -27.96
N VAL A 295 -11.19 -22.09 -27.36
CA VAL A 295 -11.72 -23.35 -27.93
C VAL A 295 -13.22 -23.35 -27.66
N PRO A 296 -14.07 -23.39 -28.70
CA PRO A 296 -15.50 -23.43 -28.50
C PRO A 296 -15.89 -24.61 -27.59
N GLY A 297 -16.67 -24.34 -26.54
CA GLY A 297 -17.16 -25.36 -25.60
C GLY A 297 -16.32 -25.62 -24.36
N ARG A 298 -15.13 -25.01 -24.20
CA ARG A 298 -14.35 -25.07 -22.96
C ARG A 298 -14.66 -23.82 -22.11
N LYS A 299 -15.26 -23.99 -20.93
CA LYS A 299 -15.45 -22.89 -19.96
C LYS A 299 -14.08 -22.34 -19.58
N SER A 300 -13.85 -21.05 -19.75
CA SER A 300 -12.68 -20.36 -19.21
C SER A 300 -12.78 -20.33 -17.67
N LYS A 301 -11.64 -20.32 -16.98
CA LYS A 301 -11.65 -20.07 -15.52
C LYS A 301 -12.17 -18.67 -15.28
N PRO A 302 -13.03 -18.46 -14.26
CA PRO A 302 -13.52 -17.14 -13.91
C PRO A 302 -12.35 -16.21 -13.58
N THR A 303 -12.46 -14.96 -13.96
CA THR A 303 -11.43 -13.94 -13.74
C THR A 303 -11.93 -12.92 -12.71
N ILE A 304 -11.10 -12.61 -11.73
CA ILE A 304 -11.28 -11.45 -10.85
C ILE A 304 -10.35 -10.35 -11.35
N ALA A 305 -10.92 -9.24 -11.78
CA ALA A 305 -10.15 -8.08 -12.19
C ALA A 305 -9.69 -7.27 -10.97
N VAL A 306 -8.42 -6.86 -10.95
CA VAL A 306 -7.89 -5.95 -9.94
C VAL A 306 -7.53 -4.63 -10.59
N VAL A 307 -8.16 -3.55 -10.16
CA VAL A 307 -7.86 -2.17 -10.61
C VAL A 307 -7.23 -1.41 -9.45
N THR A 308 -6.00 -0.94 -9.62
CA THR A 308 -5.25 -0.30 -8.52
C THR A 308 -5.28 1.21 -8.64
N VAL A 309 -5.74 1.88 -7.56
CA VAL A 309 -5.69 3.33 -7.34
C VAL A 309 -4.56 3.61 -6.36
N ALA A 310 -3.40 4.05 -6.84
CA ALA A 310 -2.23 4.24 -5.99
C ALA A 310 -1.68 5.67 -6.06
N GLY A 311 -1.43 6.25 -4.88
CA GLY A 311 -0.90 7.60 -4.72
C GLY A 311 -1.92 8.71 -4.96
N LEU A 312 -1.44 9.92 -5.28
CA LEU A 312 -2.30 11.09 -5.50
C LEU A 312 -3.20 10.93 -6.72
N ILE A 313 -4.48 11.23 -6.55
CA ILE A 313 -5.48 11.20 -7.63
C ILE A 313 -5.48 12.55 -8.34
N PHE A 314 -5.28 12.52 -9.67
CA PHE A 314 -5.39 13.69 -10.55
C PHE A 314 -6.59 13.55 -11.49
N SER A 315 -7.13 14.67 -11.97
CA SER A 315 -8.06 14.64 -13.08
C SER A 315 -7.33 14.29 -14.38
N GLY A 316 -8.02 13.66 -15.32
CA GLY A 316 -7.47 13.25 -16.59
C GLY A 316 -6.59 11.99 -16.50
N ARG A 317 -5.64 11.85 -17.43
CA ARG A 317 -4.71 10.72 -17.48
C ARG A 317 -3.55 10.97 -16.53
N GLY A 318 -3.20 9.98 -15.70
CA GLY A 318 -1.95 10.02 -14.94
C GLY A 318 -0.76 10.16 -15.89
N GLY A 319 0.10 11.14 -15.65
CA GLY A 319 1.31 11.36 -16.44
C GLY A 319 2.34 10.25 -16.23
N PRO A 320 3.31 10.06 -17.15
CA PRO A 320 4.43 9.17 -16.93
C PRO A 320 5.15 9.58 -15.65
N ARG A 321 5.57 8.61 -14.85
CA ARG A 321 6.39 8.82 -13.62
C ARG A 321 7.67 9.55 -14.02
N ALA A 322 7.69 10.86 -13.83
CA ALA A 322 8.74 11.71 -14.41
C ALA A 322 10.07 11.66 -13.66
N LEU A 323 10.09 11.24 -12.38
CA LEU A 323 11.32 11.15 -11.58
C LEU A 323 11.14 10.13 -10.44
N PRO A 324 12.20 9.42 -10.00
CA PRO A 324 12.17 8.49 -8.87
C PRO A 324 11.87 9.14 -7.52
N LEU A 325 11.83 10.45 -7.44
CA LEU A 325 11.55 11.24 -6.23
C LEU A 325 10.10 11.75 -6.15
N VAL A 326 9.28 11.53 -7.17
CA VAL A 326 7.86 11.94 -7.14
C VAL A 326 7.02 10.76 -6.67
N SER A 327 6.21 10.97 -5.65
CA SER A 327 5.26 9.99 -5.10
C SER A 327 4.39 9.38 -6.21
N ASN A 328 3.97 8.14 -6.02
CA ASN A 328 3.01 7.49 -6.91
C ASN A 328 1.80 8.39 -7.15
N SER A 329 1.33 8.44 -8.39
CA SER A 329 0.14 9.21 -8.76
C SER A 329 -0.68 8.44 -9.79
N CYS A 330 -1.99 8.63 -9.79
CA CYS A 330 -2.90 8.03 -10.75
C CYS A 330 -3.86 9.07 -11.33
N GLY A 331 -4.22 8.90 -12.59
CA GLY A 331 -5.23 9.74 -13.26
C GLY A 331 -6.60 9.09 -13.23
N GLY A 332 -7.63 9.86 -12.87
CA GLY A 332 -9.02 9.39 -12.83
C GLY A 332 -9.45 8.72 -14.13
N ASP A 333 -9.11 9.30 -15.29
CA ASP A 333 -9.44 8.73 -16.62
C ASP A 333 -8.74 7.38 -16.87
N THR A 334 -7.51 7.21 -16.38
CA THR A 334 -6.76 5.96 -16.54
C THR A 334 -7.41 4.83 -15.74
N ILE A 335 -7.80 5.11 -14.49
CA ILE A 335 -8.48 4.16 -13.62
C ILE A 335 -9.87 3.84 -14.19
N ALA A 336 -10.62 4.86 -14.59
CA ALA A 336 -11.94 4.71 -15.21
C ALA A 336 -11.87 3.85 -16.49
N ALA A 337 -10.85 4.02 -17.32
CA ALA A 337 -10.64 3.17 -18.49
C ALA A 337 -10.36 1.70 -18.10
N GLY A 338 -9.54 1.47 -17.07
CA GLY A 338 -9.30 0.12 -16.55
C GLY A 338 -10.57 -0.56 -16.02
N LEU A 339 -11.44 0.20 -15.33
CA LEU A 339 -12.75 -0.29 -14.87
C LEU A 339 -13.68 -0.64 -16.06
N ARG A 340 -13.71 0.21 -17.11
CA ARG A 340 -14.48 -0.07 -18.34
C ARG A 340 -13.97 -1.30 -19.07
N ASP A 341 -12.65 -1.45 -19.20
CA ASP A 341 -12.04 -2.62 -19.85
C ASP A 341 -12.38 -3.91 -19.06
N ALA A 342 -12.33 -3.88 -17.73
CA ALA A 342 -12.72 -4.99 -16.87
C ALA A 342 -14.23 -5.29 -16.97
N ALA A 343 -15.08 -4.26 -17.08
CA ALA A 343 -16.52 -4.42 -17.24
C ALA A 343 -16.88 -5.05 -18.59
N ALA A 344 -16.18 -4.68 -19.64
CA ALA A 344 -16.41 -5.18 -21.01
C ALA A 344 -15.86 -6.60 -21.26
N ASP A 345 -15.03 -7.14 -20.38
CA ASP A 345 -14.49 -8.50 -20.51
C ASP A 345 -15.48 -9.51 -19.92
N ASP A 346 -16.07 -10.36 -20.79
CA ASP A 346 -17.04 -11.39 -20.39
C ASP A 346 -16.45 -12.47 -19.47
N ASP A 347 -15.13 -12.67 -19.46
CA ASP A 347 -14.46 -13.61 -18.57
C ASP A 347 -14.31 -13.05 -17.14
N VAL A 348 -14.50 -11.73 -16.94
CA VAL A 348 -14.44 -11.07 -15.63
C VAL A 348 -15.75 -11.26 -14.87
N ALA A 349 -15.69 -12.03 -13.79
CA ALA A 349 -16.83 -12.31 -12.92
C ALA A 349 -17.08 -11.21 -11.87
N ALA A 350 -16.02 -10.59 -11.35
CA ALA A 350 -16.08 -9.49 -10.40
C ALA A 350 -14.86 -8.60 -10.49
N VAL A 351 -14.97 -7.38 -9.93
CA VAL A 351 -13.89 -6.39 -9.89
C VAL A 351 -13.48 -6.12 -8.44
N VAL A 352 -12.19 -6.08 -8.17
CA VAL A 352 -11.62 -5.55 -6.93
C VAL A 352 -10.91 -4.25 -7.25
N ILE A 353 -11.34 -3.15 -6.63
CA ILE A 353 -10.61 -1.89 -6.67
C ILE A 353 -9.67 -1.84 -5.46
N ARG A 354 -8.36 -1.92 -5.70
CA ARG A 354 -7.33 -1.79 -4.65
C ARG A 354 -6.94 -0.33 -4.51
N VAL A 355 -7.21 0.27 -3.35
CA VAL A 355 -7.00 1.70 -3.09
C VAL A 355 -5.91 1.89 -2.06
N ASP A 356 -4.82 2.54 -2.47
CA ASP A 356 -3.71 3.00 -1.62
C ASP A 356 -3.42 4.47 -1.95
N SER A 357 -4.33 5.35 -1.51
CA SER A 357 -4.37 6.75 -1.91
C SER A 357 -4.81 7.69 -0.78
N PRO A 358 -4.07 8.78 -0.53
CA PRO A 358 -4.50 9.84 0.39
C PRO A 358 -5.59 10.75 -0.19
N GLY A 359 -6.02 10.49 -1.44
CA GLY A 359 -6.98 11.30 -2.17
C GLY A 359 -6.33 12.20 -3.23
N GLY A 360 -6.92 13.35 -3.50
CA GLY A 360 -6.46 14.31 -4.49
C GLY A 360 -7.58 15.11 -5.12
N SER A 361 -7.60 15.21 -6.44
CA SER A 361 -8.60 15.95 -7.20
C SER A 361 -10.03 15.41 -6.97
N VAL A 362 -10.96 16.28 -6.64
CA VAL A 362 -12.40 15.96 -6.57
C VAL A 362 -12.87 15.35 -7.88
N ILE A 363 -12.60 16.01 -9.01
CA ILE A 363 -13.00 15.57 -10.35
C ILE A 363 -12.43 14.19 -10.68
N GLY A 364 -11.16 13.95 -10.37
CA GLY A 364 -10.53 12.65 -10.61
C GLY A 364 -11.17 11.54 -9.77
N SER A 365 -11.44 11.80 -8.50
CA SER A 365 -12.08 10.85 -7.58
C SER A 365 -13.54 10.56 -7.97
N GLU A 366 -14.29 11.59 -8.37
CA GLU A 366 -15.66 11.45 -8.88
C GLU A 366 -15.71 10.63 -10.18
N THR A 367 -14.74 10.82 -11.08
CA THR A 367 -14.63 10.03 -12.31
C THR A 367 -14.46 8.55 -12.00
N ILE A 368 -13.62 8.20 -11.00
CA ILE A 368 -13.41 6.82 -10.56
C ILE A 368 -14.70 6.26 -9.93
N TRP A 369 -15.28 6.97 -8.96
CA TRP A 369 -16.53 6.58 -8.30
C TRP A 369 -17.66 6.32 -9.29
N ARG A 370 -17.82 7.20 -10.29
CA ARG A 370 -18.85 7.04 -11.31
C ARG A 370 -18.70 5.73 -12.09
N GLU A 371 -17.46 5.34 -12.43
CA GLU A 371 -17.22 4.07 -13.12
C GLU A 371 -17.40 2.86 -12.19
N VAL A 372 -17.04 2.96 -10.92
CA VAL A 372 -17.31 1.91 -9.92
C VAL A 372 -18.82 1.66 -9.84
N THR A 373 -19.62 2.72 -9.68
CA THR A 373 -21.09 2.61 -9.61
C THR A 373 -21.71 2.12 -10.92
N ARG A 374 -21.12 2.47 -12.08
CA ARG A 374 -21.55 1.97 -13.38
C ARG A 374 -21.32 0.46 -13.52
N VAL A 375 -20.11 -0.02 -13.22
CA VAL A 375 -19.75 -1.45 -13.29
C VAL A 375 -20.67 -2.27 -12.39
N ARG A 376 -20.93 -1.80 -11.18
CA ARG A 376 -21.88 -2.40 -10.24
C ARG A 376 -23.31 -2.41 -10.81
N GLY A 377 -23.76 -1.28 -11.40
CA GLY A 377 -25.08 -1.18 -12.02
C GLY A 377 -25.29 -2.07 -13.25
N GLU A 378 -24.20 -2.49 -13.91
CA GLU A 378 -24.19 -3.47 -15.00
C GLU A 378 -24.21 -4.92 -14.51
N GLY A 379 -24.27 -5.14 -13.19
CA GLY A 379 -24.39 -6.46 -12.57
C GLY A 379 -23.07 -7.18 -12.30
N LYS A 380 -21.92 -6.52 -12.44
CA LYS A 380 -20.63 -7.07 -11.99
C LYS A 380 -20.32 -6.57 -10.58
N PRO A 381 -20.19 -7.46 -9.58
CA PRO A 381 -19.84 -7.09 -8.23
C PRO A 381 -18.51 -6.32 -8.16
N VAL A 382 -18.46 -5.29 -7.32
CA VAL A 382 -17.27 -4.48 -7.07
C VAL A 382 -16.94 -4.50 -5.58
N VAL A 383 -15.74 -4.92 -5.22
CA VAL A 383 -15.22 -4.89 -3.85
C VAL A 383 -14.07 -3.89 -3.77
N ALA A 384 -14.14 -2.95 -2.82
CA ALA A 384 -13.01 -2.10 -2.52
C ALA A 384 -12.09 -2.78 -1.50
N SER A 385 -10.78 -2.77 -1.78
CA SER A 385 -9.73 -3.25 -0.87
C SER A 385 -8.82 -2.09 -0.54
N MET A 386 -8.82 -1.65 0.70
CA MET A 386 -8.01 -0.53 1.16
C MET A 386 -6.61 -1.00 1.57
N GLY A 387 -5.57 -0.29 1.11
CA GLY A 387 -4.16 -0.54 1.41
C GLY A 387 -3.70 0.15 2.69
N ALA A 388 -2.56 0.83 2.60
CA ALA A 388 -2.04 1.64 3.73
C ALA A 388 -2.98 2.81 4.04
N VAL A 389 -3.42 3.50 2.99
CA VAL A 389 -4.28 4.68 3.08
C VAL A 389 -5.37 4.61 2.01
N ALA A 390 -6.61 4.85 2.40
CA ALA A 390 -7.73 5.05 1.48
C ALA A 390 -8.61 6.18 2.03
N ALA A 391 -8.11 7.39 1.96
CA ALA A 391 -8.70 8.54 2.64
C ALA A 391 -9.14 9.63 1.66
N SER A 392 -10.13 10.42 2.05
CA SER A 392 -10.61 11.57 1.29
C SER A 392 -11.03 11.15 -0.14
N GLY A 393 -10.36 11.61 -1.21
CA GLY A 393 -10.61 11.14 -2.57
C GLY A 393 -10.42 9.63 -2.77
N GLY A 394 -9.55 8.98 -1.97
CA GLY A 394 -9.40 7.52 -1.94
C GLY A 394 -10.62 6.82 -1.34
N TYR A 395 -11.21 7.38 -0.27
CA TYR A 395 -12.48 6.90 0.26
C TYR A 395 -13.63 7.14 -0.74
N TYR A 396 -13.63 8.30 -1.40
CA TYR A 396 -14.59 8.64 -2.44
C TYR A 396 -14.61 7.60 -3.58
N ALA A 397 -13.43 7.17 -4.03
CA ALA A 397 -13.30 6.12 -5.03
C ALA A 397 -13.82 4.74 -4.56
N SER A 398 -13.83 4.51 -3.24
CA SER A 398 -14.21 3.22 -2.62
C SER A 398 -15.69 3.14 -2.24
N MET A 399 -16.32 4.25 -1.86
CA MET A 399 -17.66 4.28 -1.23
C MET A 399 -18.79 3.73 -2.10
N GLY A 400 -18.60 3.68 -3.42
CA GLY A 400 -19.57 3.12 -4.37
C GLY A 400 -19.50 1.61 -4.57
N ALA A 401 -18.57 0.90 -3.93
CA ALA A 401 -18.42 -0.54 -4.02
C ALA A 401 -19.55 -1.29 -3.27
N ASP A 402 -19.77 -2.57 -3.61
CA ASP A 402 -20.74 -3.43 -2.90
C ASP A 402 -20.26 -3.77 -1.49
N VAL A 403 -18.95 -3.95 -1.33
CA VAL A 403 -18.28 -4.24 -0.04
C VAL A 403 -16.96 -3.49 0.02
N ILE A 404 -16.66 -2.93 1.18
CA ILE A 404 -15.39 -2.27 1.48
C ILE A 404 -14.63 -3.09 2.51
N VAL A 405 -13.42 -3.52 2.14
CA VAL A 405 -12.51 -4.30 3.00
C VAL A 405 -11.29 -3.43 3.33
N ALA A 406 -10.92 -3.34 4.61
CA ALA A 406 -9.76 -2.60 5.07
C ALA A 406 -8.96 -3.40 6.10
N ASN A 407 -7.62 -3.24 6.13
CA ASN A 407 -6.86 -3.75 7.26
C ASN A 407 -7.19 -2.94 8.53
N PRO A 408 -7.12 -3.51 9.73
CA PRO A 408 -7.45 -2.78 10.96
C PRO A 408 -6.71 -1.45 11.10
N GLY A 409 -5.44 -1.39 10.71
CA GLY A 409 -4.58 -0.19 10.76
C GLY A 409 -4.55 0.63 9.47
N THR A 410 -5.38 0.36 8.48
CA THR A 410 -5.56 1.24 7.31
C THR A 410 -6.02 2.62 7.75
N ILE A 411 -5.43 3.68 7.22
CA ILE A 411 -5.91 5.04 7.46
C ILE A 411 -6.97 5.39 6.41
N THR A 412 -8.20 5.71 6.87
CA THR A 412 -9.34 5.96 5.98
C THR A 412 -10.23 7.12 6.46
N GLY A 413 -11.40 7.26 5.88
CA GLY A 413 -12.30 8.40 6.17
C GLY A 413 -11.79 9.70 5.55
N SER A 414 -11.45 10.70 6.37
CA SER A 414 -11.10 12.05 5.91
C SER A 414 -12.14 12.63 4.94
N ILE A 415 -13.44 12.30 5.16
CA ILE A 415 -14.59 12.75 4.36
C ILE A 415 -14.74 14.26 4.57
N GLY A 416 -14.22 15.03 3.62
CA GLY A 416 -14.16 16.47 3.68
C GLY A 416 -13.35 17.03 2.52
N VAL A 417 -13.53 18.32 2.26
CA VAL A 417 -12.90 19.04 1.15
C VAL A 417 -12.10 20.23 1.68
N PHE A 418 -11.12 20.65 0.90
CA PHE A 418 -10.46 21.94 1.11
C PHE A 418 -10.03 22.54 -0.22
N ALA A 419 -10.01 23.87 -0.28
CA ALA A 419 -9.39 24.64 -1.34
C ALA A 419 -8.27 25.48 -0.74
N ALA A 420 -7.13 25.56 -1.40
CA ALA A 420 -5.98 26.31 -0.91
C ALA A 420 -5.38 27.17 -2.01
N LYS A 421 -4.98 28.38 -1.63
CA LYS A 421 -4.26 29.32 -2.47
C LYS A 421 -3.08 29.88 -1.68
N LEU A 422 -1.93 30.00 -2.32
CA LEU A 422 -0.78 30.72 -1.78
C LEU A 422 -0.75 32.14 -2.37
N ASN A 423 -0.70 33.13 -1.51
CA ASN A 423 -0.46 34.52 -1.88
C ASN A 423 1.02 34.84 -1.63
N ALA A 424 1.78 35.04 -2.70
CA ALA A 424 3.21 35.28 -2.64
C ALA A 424 3.60 36.77 -2.87
N ARG A 425 2.64 37.69 -2.79
CA ARG A 425 2.88 39.12 -2.98
C ARG A 425 3.98 39.65 -2.07
N GLY A 426 3.90 39.34 -0.77
CA GLY A 426 4.92 39.79 0.18
C GLY A 426 6.32 39.23 -0.10
N LEU A 427 6.45 38.03 -0.62
CA LEU A 427 7.72 37.47 -1.08
C LEU A 427 8.24 38.22 -2.31
N LYS A 428 7.38 38.50 -3.29
CA LYS A 428 7.73 39.28 -4.49
C LYS A 428 8.19 40.68 -4.13
N ASP A 429 7.48 41.37 -3.26
CA ASP A 429 7.81 42.70 -2.77
C ASP A 429 9.21 42.73 -2.10
N ARG A 430 9.54 41.72 -1.29
CA ARG A 430 10.87 41.57 -0.66
C ARG A 430 11.98 41.33 -1.68
N LEU A 431 11.68 40.68 -2.79
CA LEU A 431 12.63 40.41 -3.86
C LEU A 431 12.69 41.53 -4.93
N GLY A 432 11.88 42.59 -4.78
CA GLY A 432 11.77 43.66 -5.77
C GLY A 432 11.09 43.25 -7.08
N ILE A 433 10.26 42.20 -7.04
CA ILE A 433 9.53 41.69 -8.20
C ILE A 433 8.15 42.38 -8.25
N ALA A 434 7.92 43.21 -9.25
CA ALA A 434 6.62 43.80 -9.51
C ALA A 434 5.78 42.91 -10.46
N SER A 435 4.47 42.85 -10.24
CA SER A 435 3.51 42.22 -11.16
C SER A 435 2.30 43.12 -11.32
N ASP A 436 1.77 43.21 -12.53
CA ASP A 436 0.53 43.91 -12.86
C ASP A 436 -0.33 43.02 -13.77
N ALA A 437 -1.65 43.24 -13.77
CA ALA A 437 -2.58 42.41 -14.52
C ALA A 437 -3.66 43.24 -15.21
N VAL A 438 -3.92 42.90 -16.46
CA VAL A 438 -5.10 43.39 -17.21
C VAL A 438 -6.14 42.28 -17.21
N ARG A 439 -7.36 42.61 -16.81
CA ARG A 439 -8.46 41.67 -16.63
C ARG A 439 -9.63 41.99 -17.50
N SER A 440 -10.25 40.98 -18.10
CA SER A 440 -11.52 41.12 -18.80
C SER A 440 -12.72 41.12 -17.82
N ASN A 441 -12.61 40.34 -16.74
CA ASN A 441 -13.68 40.14 -15.77
C ASN A 441 -13.08 40.11 -14.33
N ALA A 442 -13.93 40.39 -13.34
CA ALA A 442 -13.50 40.53 -11.92
C ALA A 442 -12.75 39.32 -11.36
N ASN A 443 -13.10 38.10 -11.80
CA ASN A 443 -12.53 36.85 -11.28
C ASN A 443 -11.47 36.21 -12.20
N ALA A 444 -11.01 36.91 -13.26
CA ALA A 444 -10.09 36.35 -14.25
C ALA A 444 -8.76 35.87 -13.64
N ASP A 445 -8.32 36.49 -12.56
CA ASP A 445 -7.09 36.16 -11.84
C ASP A 445 -7.32 35.74 -10.37
N ALA A 446 -8.54 35.29 -10.04
CA ALA A 446 -8.87 34.90 -8.67
C ALA A 446 -7.86 33.91 -8.05
N TRP A 447 -7.30 33.02 -8.84
CA TRP A 447 -6.32 32.02 -8.42
C TRP A 447 -4.84 32.46 -8.61
N SER A 448 -4.58 33.73 -8.97
CA SER A 448 -3.21 34.24 -9.04
C SER A 448 -2.54 34.27 -7.67
N ILE A 449 -1.24 33.99 -7.60
CA ILE A 449 -0.43 34.10 -6.39
C ILE A 449 -0.09 35.56 -6.03
N ASP A 450 -0.50 36.52 -6.85
CA ASP A 450 -0.11 37.95 -6.73
C ASP A 450 -1.03 38.77 -5.81
N ALA A 451 -2.20 38.24 -5.45
CA ALA A 451 -3.14 38.91 -4.58
C ALA A 451 -3.94 37.90 -3.74
N PRO A 452 -4.41 38.29 -2.52
CA PRO A 452 -5.35 37.47 -1.79
C PRO A 452 -6.70 37.38 -2.53
N PHE A 453 -7.57 36.45 -2.11
CA PHE A 453 -8.96 36.48 -2.56
C PHE A 453 -9.64 37.77 -2.11
N THR A 454 -10.48 38.35 -2.97
CA THR A 454 -11.45 39.36 -2.51
C THR A 454 -12.53 38.69 -1.66
N ALA A 455 -13.34 39.48 -0.95
CA ALA A 455 -14.47 38.95 -0.17
C ALA A 455 -15.46 38.15 -1.03
N GLU A 456 -15.74 38.63 -2.24
CA GLU A 456 -16.62 37.95 -3.19
C GLU A 456 -16.01 36.65 -3.73
N GLN A 457 -14.72 36.67 -4.05
CA GLN A 457 -14.00 35.47 -4.50
C GLN A 457 -13.93 34.43 -3.38
N HIS A 458 -13.68 34.86 -2.14
CA HIS A 458 -13.66 33.97 -0.97
C HIS A 458 -15.04 33.33 -0.77
N ALA A 459 -16.12 34.12 -0.79
CA ALA A 459 -17.48 33.60 -0.67
C ALA A 459 -17.85 32.61 -1.79
N GLN A 460 -17.36 32.84 -3.03
CA GLN A 460 -17.58 31.92 -4.14
C GLN A 460 -16.87 30.56 -3.92
N VAL A 461 -15.63 30.57 -3.43
CA VAL A 461 -14.87 29.34 -3.13
C VAL A 461 -15.47 28.62 -1.92
N GLU A 462 -16.01 29.35 -0.93
CA GLU A 462 -16.77 28.77 0.18
C GLU A 462 -18.02 28.04 -0.31
N ALA A 463 -18.81 28.67 -1.19
CA ALA A 463 -20.00 28.06 -1.77
C ALA A 463 -19.67 26.79 -2.59
N GLU A 464 -18.54 26.81 -3.32
CA GLU A 464 -18.05 25.62 -4.02
C GLU A 464 -17.65 24.51 -3.03
N ALA A 465 -16.97 24.85 -1.94
CA ALA A 465 -16.58 23.89 -0.91
C ALA A 465 -17.80 23.29 -0.19
N ASP A 466 -18.85 24.08 0.07
CA ASP A 466 -20.11 23.60 0.65
C ASP A 466 -20.78 22.59 -0.28
N LEU A 467 -20.96 22.95 -1.56
CA LEU A 467 -21.55 22.07 -2.56
C LEU A 467 -20.82 20.71 -2.64
N LEU A 468 -19.49 20.75 -2.70
CA LEU A 468 -18.68 19.53 -2.84
C LEU A 468 -18.68 18.69 -1.55
N TYR A 469 -18.76 19.32 -0.38
CA TYR A 469 -18.88 18.60 0.89
C TYR A 469 -20.24 17.92 1.02
N ASP A 470 -21.31 18.62 0.73
CA ASP A 470 -22.68 18.10 0.77
C ASP A 470 -22.84 16.92 -0.21
N ASP A 471 -22.30 17.03 -1.41
CA ASP A 471 -22.26 15.95 -2.39
C ASP A 471 -21.48 14.74 -1.86
N PHE A 472 -20.33 14.96 -1.22
CA PHE A 472 -19.53 13.87 -0.68
C PHE A 472 -20.29 13.12 0.42
N VAL A 473 -20.84 13.84 1.40
CA VAL A 473 -21.60 13.26 2.52
C VAL A 473 -22.84 12.51 2.00
N THR A 474 -23.56 13.09 1.05
CA THR A 474 -24.75 12.48 0.43
C THR A 474 -24.40 11.16 -0.26
N ARG A 475 -23.34 11.15 -1.06
CA ARG A 475 -22.91 9.93 -1.77
C ARG A 475 -22.38 8.85 -0.84
N VAL A 476 -21.73 9.23 0.26
CA VAL A 476 -21.36 8.27 1.32
C VAL A 476 -22.63 7.70 1.95
N ALA A 477 -23.61 8.53 2.28
CA ALA A 477 -24.89 8.09 2.85
C ALA A 477 -25.58 7.06 1.96
N GLU A 478 -25.66 7.33 0.66
CA GLU A 478 -26.22 6.42 -0.34
C GLU A 478 -25.41 5.12 -0.47
N GLY A 479 -24.08 5.23 -0.58
CA GLY A 479 -23.19 4.07 -0.77
C GLY A 479 -23.09 3.17 0.45
N ARG A 480 -23.26 3.73 1.66
CA ARG A 480 -23.17 3.02 2.94
C ARG A 480 -24.53 2.70 3.57
N ASN A 481 -25.63 3.11 2.94
CA ASN A 481 -26.99 2.97 3.47
C ASN A 481 -27.12 3.59 4.88
N LEU A 482 -26.53 4.76 5.06
CA LEU A 482 -26.60 5.58 6.27
C LEU A 482 -27.41 6.86 5.99
N SER A 483 -27.92 7.50 7.02
CA SER A 483 -28.46 8.84 6.88
C SER A 483 -27.34 9.89 6.71
N VAL A 484 -27.65 11.01 6.08
CA VAL A 484 -26.71 12.15 5.96
C VAL A 484 -26.20 12.61 7.33
N ALA A 485 -27.06 12.60 8.36
CA ALA A 485 -26.71 13.00 9.72
C ALA A 485 -25.72 12.00 10.39
N GLU A 486 -25.90 10.69 10.17
CA GLU A 486 -24.98 9.67 10.66
C GLU A 486 -23.61 9.78 9.97
N VAL A 487 -23.60 10.04 8.67
CA VAL A 487 -22.35 10.26 7.95
C VAL A 487 -21.67 11.55 8.43
N ASP A 488 -22.37 12.66 8.58
CA ASP A 488 -21.79 13.92 9.04
C ASP A 488 -21.15 13.77 10.43
N ALA A 489 -21.77 13.00 11.32
CA ALA A 489 -21.24 12.75 12.67
C ALA A 489 -19.86 12.05 12.68
N VAL A 490 -19.53 11.27 11.65
CA VAL A 490 -18.25 10.55 11.51
C VAL A 490 -17.34 11.13 10.41
N ALA A 491 -17.85 12.10 9.66
CA ALA A 491 -17.17 12.80 8.58
C ALA A 491 -16.36 14.02 9.08
N ARG A 492 -16.68 15.20 8.57
CA ARG A 492 -16.06 16.49 8.89
C ARG A 492 -14.55 16.52 8.73
N GLY A 493 -14.05 15.71 7.77
CA GLY A 493 -12.62 15.59 7.51
C GLY A 493 -11.85 14.68 8.44
N ARG A 494 -12.53 14.01 9.40
CA ARG A 494 -11.91 13.15 10.40
C ARG A 494 -11.32 11.88 9.78
N VAL A 495 -10.11 11.53 10.24
CA VAL A 495 -9.44 10.27 9.89
C VAL A 495 -9.80 9.19 10.89
N TRP A 496 -9.85 7.95 10.41
CA TRP A 496 -10.13 6.75 11.18
C TRP A 496 -9.16 5.64 10.81
N THR A 497 -8.89 4.72 11.73
CA THR A 497 -8.32 3.43 11.36
C THR A 497 -9.39 2.55 10.70
N GLY A 498 -8.97 1.49 9.99
CA GLY A 498 -9.93 0.53 9.42
C GLY A 498 -10.82 -0.12 10.48
N ALA A 499 -10.27 -0.41 11.67
CA ALA A 499 -11.03 -0.92 12.81
C ALA A 499 -12.10 0.08 13.25
N ASP A 500 -11.72 1.34 13.46
CA ASP A 500 -12.67 2.40 13.81
C ASP A 500 -13.73 2.65 12.73
N ALA A 501 -13.35 2.53 11.47
CA ALA A 501 -14.22 2.74 10.32
C ALA A 501 -15.27 1.61 10.19
N LEU A 502 -14.91 0.36 10.55
CA LEU A 502 -15.85 -0.76 10.62
C LEU A 502 -16.96 -0.48 11.66
N GLU A 503 -16.60 -0.06 12.87
CA GLU A 503 -17.56 0.27 13.93
C GLU A 503 -18.54 1.39 13.53
N ARG A 504 -18.14 2.25 12.58
CA ARG A 504 -18.91 3.41 12.11
C ARG A 504 -19.63 3.18 10.79
N GLY A 505 -19.63 1.94 10.30
CA GLY A 505 -20.28 1.60 9.03
C GLY A 505 -19.60 2.15 7.77
N LEU A 506 -18.39 2.71 7.90
CA LEU A 506 -17.61 3.21 6.75
C LEU A 506 -16.85 2.08 6.03
N VAL A 507 -16.65 0.95 6.68
CA VAL A 507 -16.02 -0.28 6.18
C VAL A 507 -16.94 -1.45 6.52
N ASP A 508 -16.95 -2.52 5.73
CA ASP A 508 -17.83 -3.69 5.91
C ASP A 508 -17.11 -4.87 6.55
N GLU A 509 -15.81 -5.02 6.28
CA GLU A 509 -15.03 -6.20 6.70
C GLU A 509 -13.56 -5.85 6.92
N LEU A 510 -12.94 -6.43 7.95
CA LEU A 510 -11.51 -6.30 8.17
C LEU A 510 -10.74 -7.37 7.39
N GLY A 511 -9.64 -6.96 6.78
CA GLY A 511 -8.72 -7.82 6.04
C GLY A 511 -7.99 -7.13 4.91
N GLY A 512 -7.11 -7.88 4.24
CA GLY A 512 -6.33 -7.40 3.11
C GLY A 512 -6.94 -7.73 1.74
N LEU A 513 -6.11 -7.61 0.70
CA LEU A 513 -6.53 -7.89 -0.69
C LEU A 513 -7.04 -9.32 -0.88
N ARG A 514 -6.50 -10.32 -0.17
CA ARG A 514 -6.98 -11.70 -0.22
C ARG A 514 -8.43 -11.81 0.23
N THR A 515 -8.79 -11.16 1.33
CA THR A 515 -10.17 -11.10 1.85
C THR A 515 -11.11 -10.47 0.82
N ALA A 516 -10.70 -9.35 0.22
CA ALA A 516 -11.47 -8.69 -0.82
C ALA A 516 -11.68 -9.57 -2.06
N ILE A 517 -10.67 -10.32 -2.50
CA ILE A 517 -10.79 -11.27 -3.62
C ILE A 517 -11.76 -12.41 -3.26
N ARG A 518 -11.69 -12.97 -2.06
CA ARG A 518 -12.63 -13.99 -1.60
C ARG A 518 -14.06 -13.45 -1.57
N ARG A 519 -14.24 -12.24 -1.07
CA ARG A 519 -15.55 -11.59 -1.05
C ARG A 519 -16.09 -11.33 -2.46
N ALA A 520 -15.22 -10.89 -3.38
CA ALA A 520 -15.58 -10.68 -4.79
C ALA A 520 -16.03 -11.98 -5.47
N LYS A 521 -15.37 -13.12 -5.20
CA LYS A 521 -15.79 -14.43 -5.67
C LYS A 521 -17.18 -14.80 -5.16
N ILE A 522 -17.43 -14.67 -3.84
CA ILE A 522 -18.71 -14.97 -3.22
C ILE A 522 -19.84 -14.15 -3.87
N LEU A 523 -19.63 -12.84 -4.05
CA LEU A 523 -20.60 -11.95 -4.68
C LEU A 523 -20.87 -12.31 -6.16
N ALA A 524 -19.88 -12.88 -6.83
CA ALA A 524 -20.03 -13.41 -8.20
C ALA A 524 -20.66 -14.81 -8.26
N GLY A 525 -21.09 -15.39 -7.13
CA GLY A 525 -21.67 -16.72 -7.07
C GLY A 525 -20.65 -17.88 -7.18
N LEU A 526 -19.37 -17.59 -6.95
CA LEU A 526 -18.28 -18.58 -6.93
C LEU A 526 -17.98 -19.02 -5.50
N ASP A 527 -17.33 -20.18 -5.35
CA ASP A 527 -16.79 -20.57 -4.04
C ASP A 527 -15.64 -19.62 -3.65
N ALA A 528 -15.52 -19.32 -2.36
CA ALA A 528 -14.47 -18.43 -1.85
C ALA A 528 -13.05 -18.93 -2.19
N ASP A 529 -12.86 -20.25 -2.21
CA ASP A 529 -11.58 -20.91 -2.48
C ASP A 529 -11.48 -21.43 -3.93
N GLU A 530 -12.50 -21.20 -4.78
CA GLU A 530 -12.47 -21.58 -6.19
C GLU A 530 -11.24 -20.96 -6.90
N ASP A 531 -10.61 -21.77 -7.76
CA ASP A 531 -9.45 -21.31 -8.51
C ASP A 531 -9.88 -20.32 -9.63
N ALA A 532 -9.67 -19.05 -9.39
CA ALA A 532 -9.95 -17.96 -10.32
C ALA A 532 -8.64 -17.29 -10.79
N ARG A 533 -8.66 -16.75 -12.00
CA ARG A 533 -7.55 -15.94 -12.52
C ARG A 533 -7.64 -14.54 -11.91
N ILE A 534 -6.54 -14.05 -11.37
CA ILE A 534 -6.43 -12.65 -10.92
C ILE A 534 -5.70 -11.87 -12.02
N VAL A 535 -6.33 -10.84 -12.54
CA VAL A 535 -5.80 -10.05 -13.67
C VAL A 535 -5.86 -8.56 -13.32
N SER A 536 -4.75 -7.86 -13.48
CA SER A 536 -4.69 -6.41 -13.26
C SER A 536 -5.20 -5.64 -14.48
N TYR A 537 -6.01 -4.61 -14.24
CA TYR A 537 -6.50 -3.64 -15.23
C TYR A 537 -6.13 -2.21 -14.79
N PRO A 538 -5.67 -1.38 -15.71
CA PRO A 538 -5.28 -1.72 -17.07
C PRO A 538 -4.10 -2.69 -17.07
N GLY A 539 -4.05 -3.56 -18.09
CA GLY A 539 -2.97 -4.52 -18.26
C GLY A 539 -1.59 -3.85 -18.26
N SER A 540 -0.60 -4.54 -17.71
CA SER A 540 0.79 -4.06 -17.58
C SER A 540 1.67 -4.42 -18.79
N SER A 541 1.10 -4.95 -19.87
CA SER A 541 1.89 -5.30 -21.07
C SER A 541 2.34 -4.04 -21.82
N LEU A 542 3.52 -4.09 -22.46
CA LEU A 542 3.99 -3.00 -23.31
C LEU A 542 2.97 -2.66 -24.42
N ILE A 543 2.23 -3.66 -24.92
CA ILE A 543 1.19 -3.48 -25.91
C ILE A 543 0.00 -2.70 -25.33
N ASP A 544 -0.39 -2.99 -24.10
CA ASP A 544 -1.47 -2.26 -23.39
C ASP A 544 -1.07 -0.82 -23.06
N MET A 545 0.21 -0.58 -22.78
CA MET A 545 0.73 0.78 -22.58
C MET A 545 0.75 1.61 -23.88
N LEU A 546 0.86 0.96 -25.04
CA LEU A 546 0.88 1.61 -26.35
C LEU A 546 -0.52 1.75 -26.98
N ARG A 547 -1.54 1.05 -26.48
CA ARG A 547 -2.91 1.19 -26.98
C ARG A 547 -3.47 2.57 -26.62
N PRO A 548 -3.98 3.32 -27.62
CA PRO A 548 -4.73 4.53 -27.32
C PRO A 548 -5.99 4.16 -26.53
N ARG A 549 -6.13 4.68 -25.32
CA ARG A 549 -7.31 4.46 -24.50
C ARG A 549 -8.36 5.52 -24.78
N PRO A 550 -9.65 5.19 -24.73
CA PRO A 550 -10.71 6.18 -24.88
C PRO A 550 -10.58 7.23 -23.76
N SER A 551 -10.23 8.42 -24.11
CA SER A 551 -10.20 9.59 -23.25
C SER A 551 -10.41 10.83 -24.09
N SER A 552 -11.08 11.83 -23.52
CA SER A 552 -11.23 13.14 -24.15
C SER A 552 -9.94 13.96 -24.24
N GLN A 553 -8.89 13.53 -23.51
CA GLN A 553 -7.58 14.17 -23.62
C GLN A 553 -6.83 13.70 -24.87
N PRO A 554 -6.01 14.56 -25.50
CA PRO A 554 -5.15 14.16 -26.59
C PRO A 554 -4.26 13.00 -26.20
N ALA A 555 -3.91 12.12 -27.14
CA ALA A 555 -2.98 11.03 -26.90
C ALA A 555 -1.71 11.57 -26.24
N ALA A 556 -1.20 10.86 -25.23
CA ALA A 556 0.08 11.23 -24.63
C ALA A 556 1.12 11.37 -25.75
N ALA A 557 1.94 12.42 -25.67
CA ALA A 557 2.96 12.76 -26.63
C ALA A 557 3.74 11.52 -27.09
N SER A 558 4.07 11.49 -28.37
CA SER A 558 4.91 10.44 -28.97
C SER A 558 6.24 10.29 -28.20
N LEU A 559 6.87 9.13 -28.23
CA LEU A 559 8.14 8.86 -27.55
C LEU A 559 9.18 10.00 -27.67
N PRO A 560 9.35 10.69 -28.83
CA PRO A 560 10.20 11.86 -28.94
C PRO A 560 9.75 13.05 -28.10
N GLU A 561 8.45 13.30 -27.99
CA GLU A 561 7.88 14.37 -27.16
C GLU A 561 7.95 14.05 -25.67
N ALA A 562 7.80 12.79 -25.28
CA ALA A 562 8.02 12.35 -23.89
C ALA A 562 9.48 12.54 -23.47
N VAL A 563 10.44 12.27 -24.35
CA VAL A 563 11.87 12.51 -24.12
C VAL A 563 12.19 14.01 -24.12
N ALA A 564 11.61 14.79 -25.04
CA ALA A 564 11.76 16.25 -25.07
C ALA A 564 11.13 16.91 -23.83
N THR A 565 10.01 16.40 -23.34
CA THR A 565 9.36 16.86 -22.10
C THR A 565 10.19 16.49 -20.86
N LEU A 566 10.86 15.34 -20.86
CA LEU A 566 11.81 14.93 -19.82
C LEU A 566 13.06 15.83 -19.76
N LEU A 567 13.56 16.26 -20.91
CA LEU A 567 14.75 17.10 -21.03
C LEU A 567 14.44 18.60 -20.91
N GLY A 568 13.21 19.03 -21.21
CA GLY A 568 12.79 20.43 -21.27
C GLY A 568 11.98 20.95 -20.08
N ARG A 569 11.67 20.11 -19.07
CA ARG A 569 10.98 20.56 -17.86
C ARG A 569 11.93 21.39 -17.00
N SER A 570 11.88 22.70 -17.22
CA SER A 570 12.46 23.69 -16.32
C SER A 570 11.80 23.60 -14.92
N ILE A 571 12.49 24.09 -13.89
CA ILE A 571 11.97 24.27 -12.53
C ILE A 571 10.58 24.98 -12.56
N ALA A 572 10.34 25.86 -13.53
CA ALA A 572 9.05 26.48 -13.78
C ALA A 572 7.91 25.48 -14.07
N GLY A 573 8.17 24.42 -14.84
CA GLY A 573 7.14 23.40 -15.12
C GLY A 573 6.81 22.51 -13.93
N ILE A 574 7.74 22.31 -12.99
CA ILE A 574 7.50 21.59 -11.74
C ILE A 574 6.67 22.47 -10.79
N LEU A 575 6.97 23.75 -10.73
CA LEU A 575 6.20 24.73 -9.96
C LEU A 575 4.78 24.89 -10.51
N ASP A 576 4.63 24.93 -11.84
CA ASP A 576 3.33 25.04 -12.51
C ASP A 576 2.46 23.78 -12.26
N GLN A 577 3.07 22.59 -12.24
CA GLN A 577 2.36 21.35 -11.90
C GLN A 577 1.99 21.27 -10.41
N ALA A 578 2.84 21.76 -9.51
CA ALA A 578 2.52 21.89 -8.10
C ALA A 578 1.38 22.91 -7.91
N GLU A 579 1.43 24.04 -8.58
CA GLU A 579 0.38 25.05 -8.55
C GLU A 579 -0.95 24.49 -9.09
N GLN A 580 -0.95 23.76 -10.19
CA GLN A 580 -2.15 23.11 -10.74
C GLN A 580 -2.73 22.06 -9.77
N SER A 581 -1.90 21.40 -8.98
CA SER A 581 -2.34 20.41 -7.97
C SER A 581 -3.08 21.05 -6.80
N PHE A 582 -2.86 22.34 -6.55
CA PHE A 582 -3.51 23.10 -5.47
C PHE A 582 -4.60 24.06 -5.96
N ARG A 583 -4.76 24.24 -7.27
CA ARG A 583 -5.86 25.03 -7.84
C ARG A 583 -7.17 24.27 -7.71
N GLY A 584 -8.16 24.91 -7.10
CA GLY A 584 -9.49 24.36 -6.91
C GLY A 584 -9.66 23.56 -5.62
N ALA A 585 -10.84 23.01 -5.43
CA ALA A 585 -11.14 22.16 -4.29
C ALA A 585 -10.50 20.78 -4.42
N ASN A 586 -9.93 20.28 -3.33
CA ASN A 586 -9.24 19.00 -3.27
C ASN A 586 -9.77 18.14 -2.12
N MET A 587 -9.79 16.84 -2.36
CA MET A 587 -10.03 15.79 -1.38
C MET A 587 -8.69 15.09 -1.11
N LEU A 588 -7.93 15.59 -0.16
CA LEU A 588 -6.57 15.11 0.14
C LEU A 588 -6.36 14.97 1.63
N LEU A 589 -5.72 13.91 2.03
CA LEU A 589 -5.12 13.73 3.36
C LEU A 589 -3.64 14.13 3.29
N LEU A 590 -3.23 15.12 4.06
CA LEU A 590 -1.85 15.55 4.19
C LEU A 590 -1.32 15.16 5.58
N GLY A 591 -1.06 13.88 5.77
CA GLY A 591 -0.40 13.33 6.94
C GLY A 591 0.58 12.23 6.52
N ASP A 592 1.68 12.08 7.24
CA ASP A 592 2.59 10.93 7.08
C ASP A 592 2.41 10.01 8.28
N TYR A 593 1.56 9.00 8.13
CA TYR A 593 1.26 8.00 9.15
C TYR A 593 2.15 6.76 8.95
N ARG A 594 3.46 6.97 9.12
CA ARG A 594 4.45 5.89 9.18
C ARG A 594 4.93 5.71 10.60
N PHE A 595 4.86 4.49 11.09
CA PHE A 595 5.16 4.14 12.48
C PHE A 595 6.23 3.05 12.58
#